data_e40ec3ef48b4fa86f4dd5c06f4a4611f
#
_entry.id   e40ec3ef48b4fa86f4dd5c06f4a4611f
#
_cell.length_a   1.000
_cell.length_b   1.000
_cell.length_c   1.000
_cell.angle_alpha   90.00
_cell.angle_beta   90.00
_cell.angle_gamma   90.00
#
_symmetry.space_group_name_H-M   'P 1'
#
loop_
_entity.id
_entity.type
_entity.pdbx_description
1 polymer ?
#
loop_
_entity_poly.entity_id
_entity_poly.type
_entity_poly.pdbx_seq_one_letter_code
_entity_poly.pdbx_strand_id
1 'polypeptide(L)'
;MEEGWEKILSSPGGPGRVARGIGAGAFAAMLPAFGLHLVLAAVLGFLLRGSMAAAGATCVLLGNPLTHALLIPTEFALGRFVLQREVHSPVLSPGFAGHLRLGHWLELGLPALEELLVGGVLIGIPVGLAAWFVARRVLLRRAAAQGAGAVSRG
;
A
#
# COMPACT_ATOMS: atom_id res chain seq x y z
N MET A 1 -13.68 -23.11 0.14
CA MET A 1 -12.95 -22.06 0.94
C MET A 1 -11.78 -22.64 1.74
N GLU A 2 -11.82 -23.90 2.15
CA GLU A 2 -10.73 -24.54 2.94
C GLU A 2 -9.46 -24.77 2.13
N GLU A 3 -9.56 -25.18 0.87
CA GLU A 3 -8.39 -25.42 -0.02
C GLU A 3 -7.50 -24.18 -0.23
N GLY A 4 -8.08 -22.97 -0.22
CA GLY A 4 -7.31 -21.74 -0.34
C GLY A 4 -6.44 -21.45 0.89
N TRP A 5 -6.92 -21.84 2.07
CA TRP A 5 -6.19 -21.67 3.31
C TRP A 5 -5.05 -22.69 3.47
N GLU A 6 -5.25 -23.92 3.04
CA GLU A 6 -4.21 -24.95 3.03
C GLU A 6 -3.04 -24.54 2.15
N LYS A 7 -3.31 -23.98 0.96
CA LYS A 7 -2.26 -23.42 0.08
C LYS A 7 -1.50 -22.25 0.71
N ILE A 8 -2.17 -21.40 1.49
CA ILE A 8 -1.53 -20.28 2.18
C ILE A 8 -0.66 -20.78 3.33
N LEU A 9 -1.13 -21.75 4.09
CA LEU A 9 -0.41 -22.29 5.25
C LEU A 9 0.75 -23.23 4.85
N SER A 10 0.61 -23.94 3.73
CA SER A 10 1.66 -24.79 3.16
C SER A 10 2.63 -24.04 2.24
N SER A 11 2.43 -22.72 2.05
CA SER A 11 3.33 -21.92 1.20
C SER A 11 4.76 -21.90 1.77
N PRO A 12 5.81 -21.96 0.91
CA PRO A 12 7.20 -21.93 1.35
C PRO A 12 7.48 -20.68 2.21
N GLY A 13 7.77 -20.88 3.50
CA GLY A 13 8.03 -19.81 4.46
C GLY A 13 6.89 -19.48 5.42
N GLY A 14 5.76 -20.20 5.36
CA GLY A 14 4.69 -20.21 6.35
C GLY A 14 3.90 -18.92 6.52
N PRO A 15 3.05 -18.84 7.55
CA PRO A 15 2.14 -17.73 7.81
C PRO A 15 2.82 -16.37 7.95
N GLY A 16 4.03 -16.35 8.51
CA GLY A 16 4.79 -15.11 8.69
C GLY A 16 5.23 -14.46 7.38
N ARG A 17 5.56 -15.28 6.37
CA ARG A 17 5.93 -14.79 5.03
C ARG A 17 4.73 -14.17 4.32
N VAL A 18 3.57 -14.79 4.43
CA VAL A 18 2.32 -14.26 3.86
C VAL A 18 1.93 -12.95 4.53
N ALA A 19 2.00 -12.88 5.86
CA ALA A 19 1.70 -11.67 6.61
C ALA A 19 2.59 -10.48 6.20
N ARG A 20 3.91 -10.71 6.01
CA ARG A 20 4.82 -9.66 5.51
C ARG A 20 4.44 -9.19 4.10
N GLY A 21 4.05 -10.12 3.22
CA GLY A 21 3.54 -9.78 1.90
C GLY A 21 2.29 -8.90 1.97
N ILE A 22 1.33 -9.25 2.82
CA ILE A 22 0.11 -8.45 3.03
C ILE A 22 0.46 -7.03 3.51
N GLY A 23 1.35 -6.89 4.48
CA GLY A 23 1.80 -5.57 4.94
C GLY A 23 2.48 -4.75 3.85
N ALA A 24 3.36 -5.38 3.06
CA ALA A 24 4.03 -4.74 1.92
C ALA A 24 3.04 -4.27 0.86
N GLY A 25 2.06 -5.11 0.51
CA GLY A 25 1.01 -4.78 -0.45
C GLY A 25 0.10 -3.66 0.02
N ALA A 26 -0.27 -3.67 1.31
CA ALA A 26 -1.08 -2.62 1.91
C ALA A 26 -0.34 -1.27 1.92
N PHE A 27 0.95 -1.27 2.25
CA PHE A 27 1.78 -0.07 2.16
C PHE A 27 1.88 0.45 0.72
N ALA A 28 2.19 -0.43 -0.25
CA ALA A 28 2.32 -0.04 -1.65
C ALA A 28 1.01 0.53 -2.23
N ALA A 29 -0.15 0.03 -1.77
CA ALA A 29 -1.45 0.51 -2.18
C ALA A 29 -1.75 1.95 -1.71
N MET A 30 -1.05 2.43 -0.66
CA MET A 30 -1.20 3.78 -0.12
C MET A 30 -0.26 4.81 -0.77
N LEU A 31 0.54 4.41 -1.73
CA LEU A 31 1.45 5.32 -2.42
C LEU A 31 0.85 5.78 -3.76
N PRO A 32 1.03 7.03 -4.19
CA PRO A 32 0.52 7.55 -5.47
C PRO A 32 1.38 7.06 -6.64
N ALA A 33 1.54 5.74 -6.77
CA ALA A 33 2.45 5.12 -7.75
C ALA A 33 1.76 4.75 -9.07
N PHE A 34 0.81 5.51 -9.52
CA PHE A 34 0.01 5.39 -10.76
C PHE A 34 0.48 4.29 -11.75
N GLY A 35 -0.06 3.08 -11.62
CA GLY A 35 0.30 1.93 -12.45
C GLY A 35 1.53 1.12 -12.00
N LEU A 36 2.41 1.67 -11.17
CA LEU A 36 3.60 1.00 -10.63
C LEU A 36 3.35 0.30 -9.29
N HIS A 37 2.14 0.37 -8.75
CA HIS A 37 1.78 -0.21 -7.44
C HIS A 37 2.13 -1.69 -7.31
N LEU A 38 1.87 -2.49 -8.38
CA LEU A 38 2.18 -3.92 -8.38
C LEU A 38 3.69 -4.18 -8.37
N VAL A 39 4.44 -3.39 -9.12
CA VAL A 39 5.91 -3.48 -9.13
C VAL A 39 6.44 -3.13 -7.74
N LEU A 40 5.95 -2.05 -7.15
CA LEU A 40 6.34 -1.62 -5.82
C LEU A 40 5.95 -2.65 -4.75
N ALA A 41 4.74 -3.21 -4.83
CA ALA A 41 4.31 -4.28 -3.94
C ALA A 41 5.18 -5.54 -4.06
N ALA A 42 5.55 -5.92 -5.28
CA ALA A 42 6.44 -7.06 -5.53
C ALA A 42 7.85 -6.81 -4.99
N VAL A 43 8.42 -5.64 -5.25
CA VAL A 43 9.76 -5.25 -4.75
C VAL A 43 9.77 -5.22 -3.22
N LEU A 44 8.80 -4.57 -2.59
CA LEU A 44 8.70 -4.54 -1.12
C LEU A 44 8.43 -5.93 -0.53
N GLY A 45 7.57 -6.72 -1.17
CA GLY A 45 7.34 -8.11 -0.79
C GLY A 45 8.62 -8.93 -0.83
N PHE A 46 9.45 -8.75 -1.86
CA PHE A 46 10.75 -9.40 -1.99
C PHE A 46 11.74 -8.92 -0.91
N LEU A 47 11.92 -7.61 -0.74
CA LEU A 47 12.85 -7.00 0.22
C LEU A 47 12.52 -7.41 1.67
N LEU A 48 11.25 -7.47 2.02
CA LEU A 48 10.78 -7.89 3.34
C LEU A 48 10.74 -9.42 3.50
N ARG A 49 11.25 -10.17 2.51
CA ARG A 49 11.17 -11.64 2.48
C ARG A 49 9.74 -12.15 2.69
N GLY A 50 8.78 -11.38 2.20
CA GLY A 50 7.36 -11.70 2.19
C GLY A 50 6.93 -12.52 0.97
N SER A 51 5.65 -12.82 0.88
CA SER A 51 5.03 -13.42 -0.30
C SER A 51 4.69 -12.32 -1.31
N MET A 52 5.34 -12.32 -2.48
CA MET A 52 5.05 -11.38 -3.57
C MET A 52 3.61 -11.52 -4.07
N ALA A 53 3.09 -12.76 -4.11
CA ALA A 53 1.71 -13.02 -4.51
C ALA A 53 0.71 -12.38 -3.51
N ALA A 54 0.98 -12.52 -2.19
CA ALA A 54 0.15 -11.88 -1.18
C ALA A 54 0.27 -10.35 -1.23
N ALA A 55 1.47 -9.81 -1.50
CA ALA A 55 1.68 -8.39 -1.67
C ALA A 55 0.90 -7.84 -2.87
N GLY A 56 1.01 -8.48 -4.03
CA GLY A 56 0.27 -8.10 -5.23
C GLY A 56 -1.24 -8.18 -5.04
N ALA A 57 -1.75 -9.27 -4.48
CA ALA A 57 -3.18 -9.43 -4.21
C ALA A 57 -3.71 -8.35 -3.26
N THR A 58 -3.00 -8.08 -2.17
CA THR A 58 -3.39 -7.03 -1.22
C THR A 58 -3.34 -5.64 -1.86
N CYS A 59 -2.31 -5.38 -2.66
CA CYS A 59 -2.18 -4.12 -3.38
C CYS A 59 -3.35 -3.88 -4.33
N VAL A 60 -3.77 -4.89 -5.09
CA VAL A 60 -4.94 -4.79 -6.00
C VAL A 60 -6.24 -4.57 -5.22
N LEU A 61 -6.43 -5.27 -4.11
CA LEU A 61 -7.65 -5.16 -3.30
C LEU A 61 -7.80 -3.77 -2.66
N LEU A 62 -6.72 -3.21 -2.13
CA LEU A 62 -6.72 -1.92 -1.46
C LEU A 62 -6.49 -0.74 -2.41
N GLY A 63 -5.67 -0.94 -3.44
CA GLY A 63 -5.32 0.08 -4.43
C GLY A 63 -6.35 0.20 -5.56
N ASN A 64 -7.63 0.29 -5.24
CA ASN A 64 -8.69 0.48 -6.23
C ASN A 64 -9.02 1.98 -6.44
N PRO A 65 -9.64 2.36 -7.56
CA PRO A 65 -9.95 3.75 -7.87
C PRO A 65 -10.80 4.46 -6.80
N LEU A 66 -11.70 3.73 -6.15
CA LEU A 66 -12.56 4.29 -5.10
C LEU A 66 -11.75 4.66 -3.86
N THR A 67 -10.81 3.80 -3.47
CA THR A 67 -9.90 4.07 -2.35
C THR A 67 -9.01 5.27 -2.66
N HIS A 68 -8.46 5.35 -3.88
CA HIS A 68 -7.61 6.47 -4.30
C HIS A 68 -8.37 7.80 -4.38
N ALA A 69 -9.66 7.78 -4.71
CA ALA A 69 -10.48 9.00 -4.71
C ALA A 69 -10.54 9.67 -3.32
N LEU A 70 -10.48 8.88 -2.24
CA LEU A 70 -10.43 9.36 -0.86
C LEU A 70 -9.00 9.61 -0.36
N LEU A 71 -8.06 8.77 -0.80
CA LEU A 71 -6.67 8.84 -0.35
C LEU A 71 -5.94 10.06 -0.92
N ILE A 72 -6.05 10.33 -2.21
CA ILE A 72 -5.32 11.42 -2.87
C ILE A 72 -5.53 12.78 -2.18
N PRO A 73 -6.75 13.24 -1.88
CA PRO A 73 -6.95 14.48 -1.14
C PRO A 73 -6.34 14.45 0.25
N THR A 74 -6.42 13.31 0.94
CA THR A 74 -5.89 13.13 2.30
C THR A 74 -4.37 13.12 2.31
N GLU A 75 -3.75 12.39 1.39
CA GLU A 75 -2.30 12.35 1.19
C GLU A 75 -1.75 13.73 0.89
N PHE A 76 -2.41 14.44 -0.02
CA PHE A 76 -2.04 15.79 -0.40
C PHE A 76 -2.12 16.76 0.78
N ALA A 77 -3.22 16.74 1.54
CA ALA A 77 -3.39 17.59 2.71
C ALA A 77 -2.34 17.29 3.79
N LEU A 78 -2.08 16.00 4.04
CA LEU A 78 -1.12 15.56 5.05
C LEU A 78 0.32 15.89 4.64
N GLY A 79 0.68 15.66 3.38
CA GLY A 79 2.00 15.98 2.86
C GLY A 79 2.28 17.49 2.92
N ARG A 80 1.32 18.32 2.54
CA ARG A 80 1.41 19.77 2.66
C ARG A 80 1.59 20.23 4.10
N PHE A 81 0.81 19.66 5.00
CA PHE A 81 0.91 19.99 6.43
C PHE A 81 2.31 19.70 6.98
N VAL A 82 2.89 18.56 6.62
CA VAL A 82 4.25 18.18 7.08
C VAL A 82 5.33 19.00 6.40
N LEU A 83 5.20 19.30 5.12
CA LEU A 83 6.16 20.12 4.37
C LEU A 83 6.00 21.62 4.65
N GLN A 84 5.04 22.03 5.50
CA GLN A 84 4.74 23.42 5.86
C GLN A 84 4.57 24.33 4.64
N ARG A 85 3.99 23.81 3.56
CA ARG A 85 3.76 24.58 2.33
C ARG A 85 2.47 25.37 2.43
N GLU A 86 2.55 26.67 2.15
CA GLU A 86 1.37 27.55 2.05
C GLU A 86 0.47 27.13 0.89
N VAL A 87 -0.85 27.42 1.03
CA VAL A 87 -1.86 27.08 0.02
C VAL A 87 -1.72 28.03 -1.18
N HIS A 88 -0.70 27.81 -2.01
CA HIS A 88 -0.67 28.37 -3.34
C HIS A 88 -1.43 27.41 -4.27
N SER A 89 -2.70 27.71 -4.55
CA SER A 89 -3.49 26.96 -5.52
C SER A 89 -3.12 27.46 -6.93
N PRO A 90 -2.27 26.75 -7.68
CA PRO A 90 -1.89 27.18 -9.03
C PRO A 90 -3.08 27.14 -10.00
N VAL A 91 -4.12 26.37 -9.67
CA VAL A 91 -5.35 26.25 -10.49
C VAL A 91 -6.19 27.53 -10.53
N LEU A 92 -6.02 28.44 -9.56
CA LEU A 92 -6.78 29.68 -9.47
C LEU A 92 -5.98 30.92 -9.94
N SER A 93 -4.77 30.75 -10.48
CA SER A 93 -4.00 31.87 -11.04
C SER A 93 -4.61 32.34 -12.36
N PRO A 94 -4.93 33.65 -12.52
CA PRO A 94 -5.35 34.20 -13.80
C PRO A 94 -4.19 34.18 -14.78
N GLY A 95 -4.02 33.14 -15.54
CA GLY A 95 -2.87 32.92 -16.45
C GLY A 95 -2.59 31.47 -16.77
N PHE A 96 -3.28 30.56 -16.10
CA PHE A 96 -3.11 29.12 -16.29
C PHE A 96 -3.35 28.64 -17.74
N ALA A 97 -4.20 29.34 -18.50
CA ALA A 97 -4.55 28.97 -19.87
C ALA A 97 -3.49 29.34 -20.95
N GLY A 98 -2.44 30.09 -20.60
CA GLY A 98 -1.54 30.69 -21.58
C GLY A 98 -0.19 30.00 -21.83
N HIS A 99 0.27 29.09 -20.95
CA HIS A 99 1.64 28.56 -21.03
C HIS A 99 1.72 27.03 -20.89
N LEU A 100 1.30 26.32 -21.94
CA LEU A 100 1.46 24.86 -22.09
C LEU A 100 2.93 24.48 -22.44
N ARG A 101 3.91 24.94 -21.67
CA ARG A 101 5.29 24.49 -21.77
C ARG A 101 5.52 23.30 -20.86
N LEU A 102 6.15 22.25 -21.38
CA LEU A 102 6.49 21.03 -20.64
C LEU A 102 7.23 21.35 -19.31
N GLY A 103 8.12 22.37 -19.32
CA GLY A 103 8.82 22.83 -18.13
C GLY A 103 7.88 23.34 -17.03
N HIS A 104 6.81 24.03 -17.38
CA HIS A 104 5.85 24.55 -16.42
C HIS A 104 5.03 23.43 -15.74
N TRP A 105 4.70 22.37 -16.48
CA TRP A 105 4.09 21.18 -15.92
C TRP A 105 5.00 20.45 -14.94
N LEU A 106 6.30 20.42 -15.19
CA LEU A 106 7.28 19.85 -14.26
C LEU A 106 7.42 20.69 -13.00
N GLU A 107 7.45 22.02 -13.13
CA GLU A 107 7.53 22.93 -11.99
C GLU A 107 6.31 22.86 -11.06
N LEU A 108 5.12 22.64 -11.62
CA LEU A 108 3.88 22.48 -10.84
C LEU A 108 3.67 21.05 -10.35
N GLY A 109 4.07 20.06 -11.13
CA GLY A 109 3.83 18.64 -10.84
C GLY A 109 4.79 18.04 -9.82
N LEU A 110 6.05 18.46 -9.81
CA LEU A 110 7.04 17.93 -8.87
C LEU A 110 6.71 18.25 -7.39
N PRO A 111 6.36 19.49 -7.03
CA PRO A 111 5.94 19.77 -5.65
C PRO A 111 4.69 19.01 -5.22
N ALA A 112 3.71 18.88 -6.12
CA ALA A 112 2.49 18.12 -5.83
C ALA A 112 2.77 16.62 -5.66
N LEU A 113 3.67 16.06 -6.47
CA LEU A 113 4.10 14.67 -6.33
C LEU A 113 4.83 14.44 -5.00
N GLU A 114 5.69 15.36 -4.60
CA GLU A 114 6.38 15.30 -3.31
C GLU A 114 5.39 15.31 -2.13
N GLU A 115 4.40 16.20 -2.17
CA GLU A 115 3.33 16.28 -1.16
C GLU A 115 2.55 14.95 -1.08
N LEU A 116 2.17 14.40 -2.23
CA LEU A 116 1.47 13.12 -2.32
C LEU A 116 2.34 11.95 -1.81
N LEU A 117 3.62 11.92 -2.16
CA LEU A 117 4.53 10.86 -1.71
C LEU A 117 4.74 10.91 -0.20
N VAL A 118 4.96 12.10 0.37
CA VAL A 118 5.10 12.27 1.81
C VAL A 118 3.82 11.85 2.53
N GLY A 119 2.67 12.32 2.07
CA GLY A 119 1.38 11.93 2.63
C GLY A 119 1.10 10.44 2.49
N GLY A 120 1.38 9.85 1.33
CA GLY A 120 1.22 8.42 1.07
C GLY A 120 2.10 7.55 1.97
N VAL A 121 3.36 7.94 2.19
CA VAL A 121 4.25 7.25 3.13
C VAL A 121 3.73 7.34 4.57
N LEU A 122 3.27 8.51 4.99
CA LEU A 122 2.74 8.74 6.34
C LEU A 122 1.48 7.91 6.63
N ILE A 123 0.61 7.76 5.66
CA ILE A 123 -0.59 6.89 5.76
C ILE A 123 -0.19 5.42 5.55
N GLY A 124 0.68 5.15 4.61
CA GLY A 124 1.09 3.80 4.21
C GLY A 124 1.80 3.03 5.33
N ILE A 125 2.67 3.69 6.11
CA ILE A 125 3.38 3.02 7.21
C ILE A 125 2.41 2.44 8.23
N PRO A 126 1.52 3.21 8.87
CA PRO A 126 0.58 2.66 9.85
C PRO A 126 -0.38 1.63 9.24
N VAL A 127 -0.87 1.85 8.02
CA VAL A 127 -1.75 0.91 7.33
C VAL A 127 -1.03 -0.41 7.02
N GLY A 128 0.19 -0.35 6.50
CA GLY A 128 1.01 -1.53 6.21
C GLY A 128 1.36 -2.33 7.48
N LEU A 129 1.73 -1.64 8.56
CA LEU A 129 2.02 -2.27 9.85
C LEU A 129 0.76 -2.89 10.46
N ALA A 130 -0.39 -2.21 10.42
CA ALA A 130 -1.66 -2.74 10.91
C ALA A 130 -2.07 -3.98 10.11
N ALA A 131 -1.99 -3.93 8.79
CA ALA A 131 -2.30 -5.05 7.91
C ALA A 131 -1.38 -6.26 8.18
N TRP A 132 -0.08 -6.03 8.33
CA TRP A 132 0.87 -7.07 8.71
C TRP A 132 0.54 -7.70 10.07
N PHE A 133 0.28 -6.88 11.08
CA PHE A 133 0.01 -7.35 12.43
C PHE A 133 -1.30 -8.14 12.52
N VAL A 134 -2.37 -7.65 11.89
CA VAL A 134 -3.65 -8.35 11.83
C VAL A 134 -3.51 -9.67 11.07
N ALA A 135 -2.91 -9.64 9.87
CA ALA A 135 -2.69 -10.83 9.08
C ALA A 135 -1.87 -11.87 9.84
N ARG A 136 -0.78 -11.46 10.48
CA ARG A 136 0.06 -12.35 11.29
C ARG A 136 -0.74 -13.01 12.42
N ARG A 137 -1.53 -12.23 13.17
CA ARG A 137 -2.37 -12.78 14.24
C ARG A 137 -3.39 -13.79 13.74
N VAL A 138 -4.10 -13.45 12.67
CA VAL A 138 -5.13 -14.31 12.09
C VAL A 138 -4.52 -15.61 11.55
N LEU A 139 -3.45 -15.53 10.79
CA LEU A 139 -2.80 -16.67 10.18
C LEU A 139 -2.18 -17.62 11.23
N LEU A 140 -1.55 -17.06 12.27
CA LEU A 140 -0.97 -17.89 13.35
C LEU A 140 -2.06 -18.59 14.17
N ARG A 141 -3.16 -17.93 14.50
CA ARG A 141 -4.29 -18.53 15.20
C ARG A 141 -4.89 -19.69 14.40
N ARG A 142 -5.05 -19.54 13.10
CA ARG A 142 -5.58 -20.58 12.22
C ARG A 142 -4.62 -21.76 12.08
N ALA A 143 -3.32 -21.50 11.95
CA ALA A 143 -2.31 -22.56 11.93
C ALA A 143 -2.32 -23.40 13.21
N ALA A 144 -2.44 -22.77 14.37
CA ALA A 144 -2.53 -23.45 15.66
C ALA A 144 -3.80 -24.32 15.79
N ALA A 145 -4.95 -23.81 15.31
CA ALA A 145 -6.21 -24.54 15.34
C ALA A 145 -6.17 -25.82 14.45
N GLN A 146 -5.53 -25.74 13.29
CA GLN A 146 -5.38 -26.89 12.41
C GLN A 146 -4.42 -27.97 12.99
N GLY A 147 -3.32 -27.52 13.62
CA GLY A 147 -2.42 -28.44 14.32
C GLY A 147 -3.09 -29.22 15.45
N ALA A 148 -3.93 -28.54 16.24
CA ALA A 148 -4.69 -29.18 17.31
C ALA A 148 -5.74 -30.19 16.78
N GLY A 149 -6.40 -29.89 15.67
CA GLY A 149 -7.37 -30.80 15.05
C GLY A 149 -6.76 -32.04 14.41
N ALA A 150 -5.52 -31.97 13.96
CA ALA A 150 -4.79 -33.12 13.40
C ALA A 150 -4.39 -34.11 14.48
N VAL A 151 -3.98 -33.66 15.68
CA VAL A 151 -3.59 -34.48 16.81
C VAL A 151 -4.81 -35.21 17.43
N SER A 152 -6.00 -34.66 17.36
CA SER A 152 -7.20 -35.29 17.92
C SER A 152 -7.82 -36.40 17.05
N ARG A 153 -7.35 -36.56 15.80
CA ARG A 153 -7.87 -37.54 14.83
C ARG A 153 -6.94 -38.73 14.59
N GLY A 154 -5.77 -38.77 15.20
CA GLY A 154 -4.82 -39.88 15.19
C GLY A 154 -4.83 -40.63 16.51
#